data_71930fe79354c1fbd671ce1986a6692e
#
_entry.id   71930fe79354c1fbd671ce1986a6692e
#
_cell.length_a   1.000
_cell.length_b   1.000
_cell.length_c   1.000
_cell.angle_alpha   90.00
_cell.angle_beta   90.00
_cell.angle_gamma   90.00
#
_symmetry.space_group_name_H-M   'P 1'
#
loop_
_entity.id
_entity.type
_entity.pdbx_description
1 polymer ?
#
loop_
_entity_poly.entity_id
_entity_poly.type
_entity_poly.pdbx_seq_one_letter_code
_entity_poly.pdbx_strand_id
1 'polypeptide(L)'
;MTRRAPLLTKGMRHELRSGRQQLRDTTAARGARHAGSHDCDLHRPVDFSFLKSRGQTTPDTITYGKYTADQGKRVFQAYNCMGCHTMVGNGAYLGPDLTEEYKHAGPAYLAAFLSSAGGWPTAAAVRAQLQDPNQVADTGIDSIDAYLKKFPGAAVRIERRGGGTTMMPNLPFSKDEIGQLIAYLKYTSAMNTEGWPPKVEVEGLDKRLQL
;
A
#
# COMPACT_ATOMS: atom_id res chain seq x y z
N MET A 1 55.41 34.87 45.72
CA MET A 1 54.34 35.79 46.18
C MET A 1 52.97 35.12 45.89
N THR A 2 52.46 34.34 46.84
CA THR A 2 51.18 33.64 46.70
C THR A 2 50.07 34.49 47.31
N ARG A 3 49.17 35.01 46.46
CA ARG A 3 47.97 35.75 46.91
C ARG A 3 46.94 34.76 47.46
N ARG A 4 46.66 34.83 48.76
CA ARG A 4 45.57 34.11 49.40
C ARG A 4 44.22 34.74 49.01
N ALA A 5 43.29 33.93 48.49
CA ALA A 5 41.92 34.36 48.23
C ALA A 5 41.19 34.73 49.54
N PRO A 6 40.30 35.75 49.55
CA PRO A 6 39.57 36.13 50.72
C PRO A 6 38.54 35.07 51.13
N LEU A 7 38.51 34.77 52.44
CA LEU A 7 37.52 33.87 53.05
C LEU A 7 36.15 34.54 53.03
N LEU A 8 35.18 33.97 52.33
CA LEU A 8 33.76 34.40 52.32
C LEU A 8 33.15 34.30 53.73
N THR A 9 32.58 35.40 54.20
CA THR A 9 31.88 35.43 55.48
C THR A 9 30.62 34.60 55.51
N LYS A 10 30.21 34.16 56.69
CA LYS A 10 29.05 33.22 56.90
C LYS A 10 27.73 33.75 56.29
N GLY A 11 27.53 35.07 56.27
CA GLY A 11 26.37 35.74 55.67
C GLY A 11 26.32 35.60 54.13
N MET A 12 27.48 35.82 53.48
CA MET A 12 27.58 35.75 52.03
C MET A 12 27.34 34.33 51.48
N ARG A 13 27.61 33.28 52.26
CA ARG A 13 27.32 31.89 51.92
C ARG A 13 25.80 31.56 51.99
N HIS A 14 25.09 32.26 52.88
CA HIS A 14 23.64 32.04 53.03
C HIS A 14 22.87 32.66 51.86
N GLU A 15 23.22 33.87 51.44
CA GLU A 15 22.59 34.53 50.28
C GLU A 15 22.84 33.79 48.98
N LEU A 16 24.06 33.29 48.75
CA LEU A 16 24.40 32.51 47.55
C LEU A 16 23.65 31.15 47.50
N ARG A 17 23.30 30.59 48.69
CA ARG A 17 22.51 29.34 48.76
C ARG A 17 21.05 29.60 48.47
N SER A 18 20.48 30.69 48.99
CA SER A 18 19.11 31.11 48.73
C SER A 18 18.87 31.42 47.24
N GLY A 19 19.79 32.18 46.60
CA GLY A 19 19.70 32.50 45.19
C GLY A 19 19.78 31.27 44.28
N ARG A 20 20.60 30.28 44.64
CA ARG A 20 20.68 29.03 43.87
C ARG A 20 19.42 28.16 44.00
N GLN A 21 18.76 28.20 45.17
CA GLN A 21 17.50 27.46 45.38
C GLN A 21 16.37 28.09 44.57
N GLN A 22 16.22 29.42 44.63
CA GLN A 22 15.21 30.13 43.80
C GLN A 22 15.40 29.94 42.31
N LEU A 23 16.64 29.91 41.79
CA LEU A 23 16.90 29.59 40.38
C LEU A 23 16.55 28.17 39.99
N ARG A 24 16.73 27.19 40.90
CA ARG A 24 16.33 25.81 40.65
C ARG A 24 14.82 25.63 40.61
N ASP A 25 14.09 26.29 41.50
CA ASP A 25 12.65 26.20 41.58
C ASP A 25 11.95 26.89 40.39
N THR A 26 12.50 28.01 39.91
CA THR A 26 12.00 28.69 38.70
C THR A 26 12.29 27.93 37.42
N THR A 27 13.42 27.23 37.31
CA THR A 27 13.73 26.38 36.16
C THR A 27 12.92 25.10 36.17
N ALA A 28 12.69 24.47 37.33
CA ALA A 28 11.82 23.31 37.47
C ALA A 28 10.36 23.62 37.14
N ALA A 29 9.84 24.77 37.61
CA ALA A 29 8.48 25.21 37.32
C ALA A 29 8.27 25.59 35.83
N ARG A 30 9.27 26.14 35.16
CA ARG A 30 9.23 26.39 33.71
C ARG A 30 9.31 25.09 32.88
N GLY A 31 10.16 24.13 33.28
CA GLY A 31 10.25 22.82 32.64
C GLY A 31 8.94 22.03 32.71
N ALA A 32 8.26 22.03 33.86
CA ALA A 32 7.00 21.34 34.03
C ALA A 32 5.83 21.94 33.22
N ARG A 33 5.84 23.25 32.97
CA ARG A 33 4.80 23.90 32.13
C ARG A 33 4.99 23.62 30.64
N HIS A 34 6.21 23.40 30.18
CA HIS A 34 6.47 23.06 28.77
C HIS A 34 6.29 21.56 28.47
N ALA A 35 6.55 20.68 29.44
CA ALA A 35 6.32 19.24 29.24
C ALA A 35 4.84 18.90 29.06
N GLY A 36 3.93 19.59 29.80
CA GLY A 36 2.50 19.32 29.69
C GLY A 36 1.83 19.83 28.41
N SER A 37 2.39 20.84 27.72
CA SER A 37 1.80 21.39 26.49
C SER A 37 2.21 20.60 25.25
N HIS A 38 3.40 20.01 25.23
CA HIS A 38 3.87 19.21 24.09
C HIS A 38 3.20 17.83 24.01
N ASP A 39 2.84 17.23 25.15
CA ASP A 39 2.11 15.94 25.15
C ASP A 39 0.69 16.09 24.57
N CYS A 40 -0.02 17.16 24.86
CA CYS A 40 -1.35 17.40 24.28
C CYS A 40 -1.33 17.65 22.77
N ASP A 41 -0.25 18.27 22.25
CA ASP A 41 -0.14 18.55 20.81
C ASP A 41 0.26 17.33 19.98
N LEU A 42 0.92 16.33 20.59
CA LEU A 42 1.27 15.09 19.90
C LEU A 42 0.10 14.09 19.82
N HIS A 43 -0.76 14.04 20.86
CA HIS A 43 -1.89 13.12 20.89
C HIS A 43 -2.99 13.49 19.89
N ARG A 44 -3.24 14.78 19.65
CA ARG A 44 -4.26 15.24 18.71
C ARG A 44 -4.09 14.74 17.27
N PRO A 45 -2.91 14.82 16.62
CA PRO A 45 -2.74 14.28 15.26
C PRO A 45 -2.78 12.75 15.24
N VAL A 46 -2.34 12.08 16.31
CA VAL A 46 -2.43 10.63 16.42
C VAL A 46 -3.88 10.19 16.55
N ASP A 47 -4.65 10.78 17.46
CA ASP A 47 -6.09 10.50 17.64
C ASP A 47 -6.88 10.81 16.37
N PHE A 48 -6.58 11.92 15.67
CA PHE A 48 -7.19 12.26 14.40
C PHE A 48 -6.85 11.27 13.30
N SER A 49 -5.61 10.78 13.25
CA SER A 49 -5.18 9.74 12.32
C SER A 49 -5.95 8.44 12.54
N PHE A 50 -6.11 8.00 13.79
CA PHE A 50 -6.89 6.83 14.13
C PHE A 50 -8.38 6.98 13.80
N LEU A 51 -8.96 8.16 14.03
CA LEU A 51 -10.36 8.43 13.70
C LEU A 51 -10.59 8.46 12.20
N LYS A 52 -9.65 9.01 11.42
CA LYS A 52 -9.72 9.05 9.96
C LYS A 52 -9.46 7.69 9.31
N SER A 53 -8.75 6.80 9.99
CA SER A 53 -8.50 5.43 9.52
C SER A 53 -9.72 4.52 9.65
N ARG A 54 -10.73 4.91 10.41
CA ARG A 54 -11.97 4.13 10.55
C ARG A 54 -12.74 4.15 9.23
N GLY A 55 -12.97 2.99 8.67
CA GLY A 55 -13.63 2.80 7.37
C GLY A 55 -12.66 2.54 6.22
N GLN A 56 -11.35 2.48 6.47
CA GLN A 56 -10.41 1.96 5.48
C GLN A 56 -10.60 0.45 5.33
N THR A 57 -10.50 0.00 4.09
CA THR A 57 -10.51 -1.41 3.76
C THR A 57 -9.30 -2.10 4.38
N THR A 58 -9.54 -3.11 5.23
CA THR A 58 -8.46 -3.91 5.83
C THR A 58 -8.25 -5.22 5.07
N PRO A 59 -7.05 -5.85 5.15
CA PRO A 59 -6.79 -7.12 4.49
C PRO A 59 -7.77 -8.24 4.88
N ASP A 60 -8.32 -8.18 6.09
CA ASP A 60 -9.23 -9.20 6.62
C ASP A 60 -10.64 -9.09 6.06
N THR A 61 -11.04 -7.92 5.54
CA THR A 61 -12.40 -7.67 5.02
C THR A 61 -12.56 -8.05 3.56
N ILE A 62 -11.46 -8.18 2.82
CA ILE A 62 -11.47 -8.52 1.39
C ILE A 62 -10.95 -9.93 1.21
N THR A 63 -11.82 -10.79 0.70
CA THR A 63 -11.50 -12.18 0.41
C THR A 63 -11.83 -12.55 -1.05
N TYR A 64 -11.23 -13.63 -1.53
CA TYR A 64 -11.59 -14.30 -2.77
C TYR A 64 -11.83 -15.78 -2.45
N GLY A 65 -13.09 -16.17 -2.34
CA GLY A 65 -13.46 -17.46 -1.79
C GLY A 65 -12.93 -17.62 -0.35
N LYS A 66 -12.14 -18.67 -0.12
CA LYS A 66 -11.51 -18.96 1.19
C LYS A 66 -10.22 -18.20 1.44
N TYR A 67 -9.70 -17.48 0.45
CA TYR A 67 -8.38 -16.84 0.51
C TYR A 67 -8.49 -15.40 0.99
N THR A 68 -7.49 -14.98 1.83
CA THR A 68 -7.38 -13.63 2.37
C THR A 68 -6.30 -12.83 1.66
N ALA A 69 -6.40 -11.51 1.70
CA ALA A 69 -5.39 -10.63 1.12
C ALA A 69 -4.02 -10.77 1.80
N ASP A 70 -3.99 -11.06 3.09
CA ASP A 70 -2.72 -11.25 3.83
C ASP A 70 -1.97 -12.51 3.35
N GLN A 71 -2.69 -13.61 3.07
CA GLN A 71 -2.09 -14.79 2.46
C GLN A 71 -1.48 -14.46 1.09
N GLY A 72 -2.22 -13.72 0.25
CA GLY A 72 -1.74 -13.32 -1.07
C GLY A 72 -0.55 -12.36 -1.03
N LYS A 73 -0.50 -11.47 -0.04
CA LYS A 73 0.67 -10.62 0.19
C LYS A 73 1.94 -11.42 0.47
N ARG A 74 1.84 -12.51 1.25
CA ARG A 74 2.97 -13.39 1.52
C ARG A 74 3.46 -14.09 0.25
N VAL A 75 2.56 -14.59 -0.58
CA VAL A 75 2.89 -15.18 -1.89
C VAL A 75 3.54 -14.13 -2.79
N PHE A 76 2.96 -12.93 -2.87
CA PHE A 76 3.49 -11.81 -3.65
C PHE A 76 4.93 -11.44 -3.27
N GLN A 77 5.23 -11.47 -1.98
CA GLN A 77 6.58 -11.23 -1.45
C GLN A 77 7.51 -12.43 -1.69
N ALA A 78 7.05 -13.67 -1.50
CA ALA A 78 7.85 -14.88 -1.67
C ALA A 78 8.36 -15.03 -3.11
N TYR A 79 7.54 -14.68 -4.09
CA TYR A 79 7.93 -14.68 -5.51
C TYR A 79 8.58 -13.37 -5.99
N ASN A 80 8.85 -12.43 -5.07
CA ASN A 80 9.48 -11.14 -5.36
C ASN A 80 8.83 -10.37 -6.52
N CYS A 81 7.50 -10.32 -6.55
CA CYS A 81 6.75 -9.67 -7.64
C CYS A 81 7.10 -8.18 -7.78
N MET A 82 7.44 -7.48 -6.69
CA MET A 82 7.90 -6.09 -6.71
C MET A 82 9.28 -5.90 -7.36
N GLY A 83 10.01 -6.97 -7.61
CA GLY A 83 11.25 -6.91 -8.39
C GLY A 83 11.02 -6.56 -9.87
N CYS A 84 9.78 -6.72 -10.35
CA CYS A 84 9.39 -6.37 -11.73
C CYS A 84 8.20 -5.43 -11.77
N HIS A 85 7.28 -5.50 -10.82
CA HIS A 85 6.02 -4.75 -10.79
C HIS A 85 6.01 -3.66 -9.73
N THR A 86 5.17 -2.66 -9.95
CA THR A 86 4.85 -1.64 -8.94
C THR A 86 3.50 -1.93 -8.27
N MET A 87 3.39 -1.48 -7.02
CA MET A 87 2.16 -1.44 -6.26
C MET A 87 2.07 -0.06 -5.59
N VAL A 88 1.07 0.74 -5.95
CA VAL A 88 0.93 2.14 -5.51
C VAL A 88 2.24 2.92 -5.74
N GLY A 89 2.83 2.76 -6.92
CA GLY A 89 4.09 3.40 -7.32
C GLY A 89 5.37 2.89 -6.65
N ASN A 90 5.28 1.91 -5.73
CA ASN A 90 6.43 1.30 -5.11
C ASN A 90 6.79 -0.01 -5.81
N GLY A 91 8.07 -0.21 -6.11
CA GLY A 91 8.58 -1.39 -6.82
C GLY A 91 9.32 -1.03 -8.09
N ALA A 92 9.56 -2.03 -8.95
CA ALA A 92 10.22 -1.85 -10.24
C ALA A 92 9.22 -1.59 -11.36
N TYR A 93 9.65 -0.87 -12.39
CA TYR A 93 8.83 -0.49 -13.55
C TYR A 93 9.11 -1.37 -14.79
N LEU A 94 9.57 -2.59 -14.59
CA LEU A 94 9.78 -3.53 -15.69
C LEU A 94 8.43 -4.12 -16.17
N GLY A 95 7.52 -4.39 -15.24
CA GLY A 95 6.15 -4.79 -15.48
C GLY A 95 5.15 -3.65 -15.18
N PRO A 96 3.86 -3.84 -15.47
CA PRO A 96 2.83 -2.86 -15.17
C PRO A 96 2.61 -2.70 -13.66
N ASP A 97 2.04 -1.55 -13.28
CA ASP A 97 1.50 -1.36 -11.93
C ASP A 97 0.29 -2.28 -11.71
N LEU A 98 0.29 -2.98 -10.58
CA LEU A 98 -0.73 -3.98 -10.24
C LEU A 98 -1.80 -3.47 -9.28
N THR A 99 -1.75 -2.20 -8.87
CA THR A 99 -2.65 -1.62 -7.87
C THR A 99 -4.13 -1.82 -8.22
N GLU A 100 -4.50 -1.56 -9.47
CA GLU A 100 -5.89 -1.68 -9.95
C GLU A 100 -6.09 -2.86 -10.91
N GLU A 101 -5.14 -3.78 -10.98
CA GLU A 101 -5.14 -4.86 -11.95
C GLU A 101 -6.37 -5.77 -11.84
N TYR A 102 -6.87 -6.00 -10.60
CA TYR A 102 -8.10 -6.74 -10.39
C TYR A 102 -9.33 -6.07 -11.03
N LYS A 103 -9.44 -4.75 -10.94
CA LYS A 103 -10.55 -3.99 -11.57
C LYS A 103 -10.46 -4.01 -13.09
N HIS A 104 -9.24 -3.99 -13.63
CA HIS A 104 -9.02 -3.92 -15.08
C HIS A 104 -9.20 -5.27 -15.78
N ALA A 105 -8.63 -6.33 -15.22
CA ALA A 105 -8.59 -7.63 -15.87
C ALA A 105 -9.57 -8.65 -15.28
N GLY A 106 -9.88 -8.50 -14.02
CA GLY A 106 -10.78 -9.40 -13.29
C GLY A 106 -10.13 -10.74 -12.92
N PRO A 107 -10.79 -11.50 -12.00
CA PRO A 107 -10.17 -12.67 -11.40
C PRO A 107 -10.01 -13.86 -12.36
N ALA A 108 -10.92 -14.08 -13.31
CA ALA A 108 -10.79 -15.20 -14.25
C ALA A 108 -9.61 -14.99 -15.22
N TYR A 109 -9.39 -13.74 -15.67
CA TYR A 109 -8.23 -13.43 -16.49
C TYR A 109 -6.93 -13.57 -15.69
N LEU A 110 -6.90 -13.09 -14.45
CA LEU A 110 -5.74 -13.23 -13.57
C LEU A 110 -5.41 -14.70 -13.30
N ALA A 111 -6.41 -15.53 -13.01
CA ALA A 111 -6.21 -16.97 -12.85
C ALA A 111 -5.64 -17.62 -14.11
N ALA A 112 -6.21 -17.32 -15.27
CA ALA A 112 -5.73 -17.83 -16.56
C ALA A 112 -4.29 -17.35 -16.86
N PHE A 113 -3.96 -16.10 -16.56
CA PHE A 113 -2.64 -15.53 -16.78
C PHE A 113 -1.57 -16.16 -15.87
N LEU A 114 -1.83 -16.24 -14.57
CA LEU A 114 -0.89 -16.79 -13.61
C LEU A 114 -0.63 -18.30 -13.81
N SER A 115 -1.61 -19.03 -14.37
CA SER A 115 -1.45 -20.44 -14.72
C SER A 115 -0.92 -20.71 -16.14
N SER A 116 -0.68 -19.67 -16.95
CA SER A 116 -0.39 -19.80 -18.38
C SER A 116 1.07 -20.14 -18.72
N ALA A 117 1.92 -20.39 -17.73
CA ALA A 117 3.32 -20.72 -17.93
C ALA A 117 4.10 -19.70 -18.80
N GLY A 118 3.82 -18.41 -18.63
CA GLY A 118 4.47 -17.33 -19.38
C GLY A 118 3.81 -16.98 -20.72
N GLY A 119 2.56 -17.41 -20.91
CA GLY A 119 1.75 -17.04 -22.09
C GLY A 119 0.68 -15.99 -21.78
N TRP A 120 0.22 -15.24 -22.79
CA TRP A 120 -0.98 -14.43 -22.68
C TRP A 120 -2.22 -15.31 -22.80
N PRO A 121 -3.20 -15.22 -21.88
CA PRO A 121 -4.41 -16.04 -21.95
C PRO A 121 -5.22 -15.78 -23.22
N THR A 122 -5.78 -16.84 -23.75
CA THR A 122 -6.81 -16.76 -24.80
C THR A 122 -8.21 -16.67 -24.18
N ALA A 123 -9.20 -16.30 -24.98
CA ALA A 123 -10.60 -16.29 -24.54
C ALA A 123 -11.05 -17.68 -24.02
N ALA A 124 -10.54 -18.76 -24.63
CA ALA A 124 -10.84 -20.12 -24.17
C ALA A 124 -10.26 -20.44 -22.77
N ALA A 125 -9.02 -19.99 -22.52
CA ALA A 125 -8.39 -20.14 -21.21
C ALA A 125 -9.15 -19.36 -20.11
N VAL A 126 -9.55 -18.13 -20.39
CA VAL A 126 -10.37 -17.33 -19.46
C VAL A 126 -11.74 -17.96 -19.22
N ARG A 127 -12.39 -18.47 -20.30
CA ARG A 127 -13.67 -19.19 -20.19
C ARG A 127 -13.56 -20.41 -19.27
N ALA A 128 -12.45 -21.15 -19.33
CA ALA A 128 -12.24 -22.29 -18.44
C ALA A 128 -12.17 -21.87 -16.96
N GLN A 129 -11.62 -20.70 -16.65
CA GLN A 129 -11.57 -20.16 -15.28
C GLN A 129 -12.94 -19.68 -14.78
N LEU A 130 -13.88 -19.34 -15.65
CA LEU A 130 -15.23 -18.94 -15.26
C LEU A 130 -16.01 -20.09 -14.62
N GLN A 131 -15.55 -21.34 -14.74
CA GLN A 131 -16.14 -22.49 -14.08
C GLN A 131 -15.68 -22.67 -12.62
N ASP A 132 -14.70 -21.87 -12.15
CA ASP A 132 -14.25 -21.94 -10.75
C ASP A 132 -15.31 -21.36 -9.82
N PRO A 133 -15.77 -22.12 -8.78
CA PRO A 133 -16.79 -21.63 -7.86
C PRO A 133 -16.44 -20.32 -7.15
N ASN A 134 -15.16 -20.08 -6.85
CA ASN A 134 -14.73 -18.84 -6.23
C ASN A 134 -14.93 -17.66 -7.18
N GLN A 135 -14.67 -17.87 -8.47
CA GLN A 135 -14.88 -16.88 -9.52
C GLN A 135 -16.35 -16.51 -9.66
N VAL A 136 -17.23 -17.51 -9.71
CA VAL A 136 -18.70 -17.31 -9.81
C VAL A 136 -19.22 -16.61 -8.56
N ALA A 137 -18.80 -17.04 -7.37
CA ALA A 137 -19.18 -16.40 -6.11
C ALA A 137 -18.72 -14.94 -5.99
N ASP A 138 -17.56 -14.62 -6.55
CA ASP A 138 -16.96 -13.30 -6.46
C ASP A 138 -17.57 -12.28 -7.44
N THR A 139 -17.81 -12.68 -8.69
CA THR A 139 -18.24 -11.78 -9.76
C THR A 139 -19.69 -11.92 -10.17
N GLY A 140 -20.31 -13.08 -9.90
CA GLY A 140 -21.64 -13.44 -10.38
C GLY A 140 -21.71 -13.70 -11.89
N ILE A 141 -20.57 -13.95 -12.56
CA ILE A 141 -20.48 -14.07 -14.02
C ILE A 141 -19.97 -15.45 -14.38
N ASP A 142 -20.71 -16.13 -15.26
CA ASP A 142 -20.41 -17.43 -15.82
C ASP A 142 -20.17 -17.40 -17.35
N SER A 143 -20.51 -16.28 -18.00
CA SER A 143 -20.42 -16.08 -19.45
C SER A 143 -19.20 -15.24 -19.80
N ILE A 144 -18.45 -15.67 -20.83
CA ILE A 144 -17.28 -14.95 -21.33
C ILE A 144 -17.64 -13.55 -21.87
N ASP A 145 -18.75 -13.41 -22.55
CA ASP A 145 -19.17 -12.13 -23.13
C ASP A 145 -19.52 -11.11 -22.04
N ALA A 146 -20.26 -11.55 -21.01
CA ALA A 146 -20.54 -10.71 -19.85
C ALA A 146 -19.26 -10.33 -19.08
N TYR A 147 -18.32 -11.29 -18.99
CA TYR A 147 -17.03 -11.06 -18.34
C TYR A 147 -16.20 -10.01 -19.08
N LEU A 148 -16.03 -10.14 -20.39
CA LEU A 148 -15.25 -9.19 -21.19
C LEU A 148 -15.89 -7.80 -21.24
N LYS A 149 -17.21 -7.71 -21.14
CA LYS A 149 -17.93 -6.43 -21.00
C LYS A 149 -17.65 -5.77 -19.67
N LYS A 150 -17.60 -6.54 -18.57
CA LYS A 150 -17.30 -6.01 -17.22
C LYS A 150 -15.84 -5.66 -17.05
N PHE A 151 -14.94 -6.41 -17.66
CA PHE A 151 -13.47 -6.25 -17.56
C PHE A 151 -12.86 -5.93 -18.93
N PRO A 152 -12.98 -4.69 -19.40
CA PRO A 152 -12.50 -4.32 -20.75
C PRO A 152 -10.98 -4.46 -20.92
N GLY A 153 -10.21 -4.36 -19.83
CA GLY A 153 -8.77 -4.60 -19.87
C GLY A 153 -8.42 -6.05 -20.25
N ALA A 154 -9.21 -7.03 -19.82
CA ALA A 154 -9.07 -8.42 -20.25
C ALA A 154 -9.38 -8.57 -21.74
N ALA A 155 -10.48 -7.94 -22.21
CA ALA A 155 -10.88 -8.01 -23.62
C ALA A 155 -9.77 -7.50 -24.55
N VAL A 156 -9.25 -6.30 -24.28
CA VAL A 156 -8.18 -5.70 -25.07
C VAL A 156 -6.91 -6.56 -25.09
N ARG A 157 -6.55 -7.16 -23.94
CA ARG A 157 -5.34 -8.00 -23.86
C ARG A 157 -5.51 -9.33 -24.61
N ILE A 158 -6.68 -9.95 -24.52
CA ILE A 158 -7.00 -11.18 -25.25
C ILE A 158 -6.94 -10.92 -26.76
N GLU A 159 -7.57 -9.84 -27.22
CA GLU A 159 -7.58 -9.48 -28.64
C GLU A 159 -6.18 -9.21 -29.19
N ARG A 160 -5.38 -8.43 -28.47
CA ARG A 160 -4.07 -7.97 -28.95
C ARG A 160 -2.94 -8.96 -28.76
N ARG A 161 -3.01 -9.84 -27.75
CA ARG A 161 -1.86 -10.67 -27.31
C ARG A 161 -2.22 -12.12 -27.01
N GLY A 162 -3.50 -12.48 -27.03
CA GLY A 162 -3.94 -13.84 -26.66
C GLY A 162 -3.19 -14.95 -27.40
N GLY A 163 -2.64 -15.91 -26.68
CA GLY A 163 -1.80 -16.98 -27.20
C GLY A 163 -0.34 -16.64 -27.45
N GLY A 164 0.06 -15.35 -27.31
CA GLY A 164 1.45 -14.93 -27.43
C GLY A 164 2.24 -15.15 -26.14
N THR A 165 3.57 -15.02 -26.22
CA THR A 165 4.46 -15.10 -25.05
C THR A 165 4.52 -13.77 -24.28
N THR A 166 4.74 -13.84 -22.95
CA THR A 166 4.96 -12.67 -22.10
C THR A 166 6.43 -12.57 -21.67
N MET A 167 6.82 -11.39 -21.18
CA MET A 167 8.13 -11.22 -20.52
C MET A 167 8.08 -11.69 -19.05
N MET A 168 6.89 -11.88 -18.48
CA MET A 168 6.75 -12.41 -17.12
C MET A 168 7.24 -13.87 -17.13
N PRO A 169 8.18 -14.23 -16.22
CA PRO A 169 8.70 -15.58 -16.16
C PRO A 169 7.60 -16.57 -15.79
N ASN A 170 7.77 -17.80 -16.23
CA ASN A 170 6.92 -18.90 -15.75
C ASN A 170 7.23 -19.18 -14.28
N LEU A 171 6.32 -18.83 -13.40
CA LEU A 171 6.41 -19.09 -11.97
C LEU A 171 5.52 -20.30 -11.61
N PRO A 172 6.03 -21.24 -10.79
CA PRO A 172 5.34 -22.50 -10.51
C PRO A 172 4.27 -22.30 -9.41
N PHE A 173 3.29 -21.42 -9.66
CA PHE A 173 2.20 -21.19 -8.73
C PHE A 173 1.31 -22.41 -8.58
N SER A 174 0.98 -22.78 -7.35
CA SER A 174 -0.10 -23.68 -7.05
C SER A 174 -1.48 -22.99 -7.25
N LYS A 175 -2.53 -23.79 -7.38
CA LYS A 175 -3.90 -23.25 -7.49
C LYS A 175 -4.28 -22.39 -6.29
N ASP A 176 -3.85 -22.77 -5.09
CA ASP A 176 -4.13 -22.01 -3.86
C ASP A 176 -3.38 -20.66 -3.87
N GLU A 177 -2.10 -20.63 -4.27
CA GLU A 177 -1.32 -19.39 -4.37
C GLU A 177 -1.92 -18.43 -5.41
N ILE A 178 -2.43 -18.92 -6.52
CA ILE A 178 -3.16 -18.09 -7.49
C ILE A 178 -4.39 -17.45 -6.85
N GLY A 179 -5.19 -18.21 -6.13
CA GLY A 179 -6.36 -17.70 -5.41
C GLY A 179 -5.99 -16.65 -4.36
N GLN A 180 -4.90 -16.89 -3.62
CA GLN A 180 -4.35 -15.96 -2.64
C GLN A 180 -3.87 -14.66 -3.30
N LEU A 181 -3.16 -14.74 -4.42
CA LEU A 181 -2.72 -13.56 -5.18
C LEU A 181 -3.92 -12.75 -5.69
N ILE A 182 -4.97 -13.40 -6.18
CA ILE A 182 -6.20 -12.72 -6.60
C ILE A 182 -6.84 -11.98 -5.43
N ALA A 183 -6.91 -12.58 -4.23
CA ALA A 183 -7.41 -11.92 -3.04
C ALA A 183 -6.59 -10.67 -2.69
N TYR A 184 -5.27 -10.75 -2.80
CA TYR A 184 -4.38 -9.59 -2.57
C TYR A 184 -4.58 -8.49 -3.59
N LEU A 185 -4.64 -8.81 -4.89
CA LEU A 185 -4.89 -7.83 -5.95
C LEU A 185 -6.30 -7.21 -5.87
N LYS A 186 -7.29 -7.98 -5.40
CA LYS A 186 -8.63 -7.46 -5.10
C LYS A 186 -8.57 -6.44 -3.96
N TYR A 187 -7.84 -6.74 -2.90
CA TYR A 187 -7.63 -5.83 -1.78
C TYR A 187 -6.92 -4.55 -2.22
N THR A 188 -5.80 -4.64 -2.95
CA THR A 188 -5.06 -3.45 -3.41
C THR A 188 -5.91 -2.55 -4.30
N SER A 189 -6.76 -3.15 -5.15
CA SER A 189 -7.71 -2.41 -5.98
C SER A 189 -8.86 -1.77 -5.19
N ALA A 190 -9.16 -2.27 -3.99
CA ALA A 190 -10.21 -1.75 -3.12
C ALA A 190 -9.69 -0.69 -2.13
N MET A 191 -8.38 -0.61 -1.92
CA MET A 191 -7.80 0.40 -1.05
C MET A 191 -8.08 1.81 -1.59
N ASN A 192 -8.29 2.75 -0.67
CA ASN A 192 -8.30 4.15 -1.02
C ASN A 192 -6.85 4.62 -1.21
N THR A 193 -6.45 4.78 -2.45
CA THR A 193 -5.10 5.19 -2.83
C THR A 193 -5.00 6.68 -3.15
N GLU A 194 -5.87 7.50 -2.63
CA GLU A 194 -6.05 8.94 -2.81
C GLU A 194 -5.06 9.56 -3.83
N GLY A 195 -5.58 9.84 -5.06
CA GLY A 195 -4.75 10.41 -6.14
C GLY A 195 -3.81 9.46 -6.86
N TRP A 196 -3.84 8.16 -6.56
CA TRP A 196 -3.08 7.15 -7.30
C TRP A 196 -3.98 6.36 -8.29
N PRO A 197 -3.55 6.06 -9.53
CA PRO A 197 -2.36 6.61 -10.18
C PRO A 197 -2.49 8.12 -10.42
N PRO A 198 -1.39 8.88 -10.34
CA PRO A 198 -1.44 10.30 -10.59
C PRO A 198 -1.97 10.55 -12.00
N LYS A 199 -2.98 11.42 -12.12
CA LYS A 199 -3.42 11.88 -13.43
C LYS A 199 -2.30 12.70 -14.02
N VAL A 200 -1.70 12.20 -15.09
CA VAL A 200 -0.70 12.96 -15.83
C VAL A 200 -1.45 14.06 -16.59
N GLU A 201 -1.56 15.22 -16.00
CA GLU A 201 -1.98 16.42 -16.71
C GLU A 201 -0.81 16.88 -17.57
N VAL A 202 -0.73 16.37 -18.78
CA VAL A 202 0.26 16.82 -19.75
C VAL A 202 -0.31 18.03 -20.48
N GLU A 203 -0.41 19.16 -19.76
CA GLU A 203 -0.66 20.45 -20.43
C GLU A 203 0.42 20.67 -21.48
N GLY A 204 0.06 20.58 -22.71
CA GLY A 204 0.94 20.88 -23.85
C GLY A 204 1.37 19.70 -24.71
N LEU A 205 1.16 18.44 -24.33
CA LEU A 205 1.42 17.31 -25.23
C LEU A 205 0.35 17.20 -26.32
N ASP A 206 -0.92 17.45 -25.99
CA ASP A 206 -2.03 17.42 -26.96
C ASP A 206 -1.86 18.46 -28.09
N LYS A 207 -1.22 19.60 -27.81
CA LYS A 207 -0.93 20.62 -28.83
C LYS A 207 0.21 20.21 -29.80
N ARG A 208 1.08 19.27 -29.43
CA ARG A 208 2.19 18.79 -30.29
C ARG A 208 1.85 17.55 -31.07
N LEU A 209 0.81 16.81 -30.67
CA LEU A 209 0.33 15.61 -31.37
C LEU A 209 -0.75 15.90 -32.39
N GLN A 210 -1.24 17.15 -32.47
CA GLN A 210 -2.20 17.62 -33.48
C GLN A 210 -1.54 18.30 -34.68
N LEU A 211 -0.21 18.25 -34.80
CA LEU A 211 0.55 18.64 -35.99
C LEU A 211 1.01 17.39 -36.72
#